data_8f0ca672b0e0da86ae1c3d6e9c360993
#
_entry.id   8f0ca672b0e0da86ae1c3d6e9c360993
#
_cell.length_a   1.000
_cell.length_b   1.000
_cell.length_c   1.000
_cell.angle_alpha   90.00
_cell.angle_beta   90.00
_cell.angle_gamma   90.00
#
_symmetry.space_group_name_H-M   'P 1'
#
loop_
_entity.id
_entity.type
_entity.pdbx_description
1 polymer ?
#
loop_
_entity_poly.entity_id
_entity_poly.type
_entity_poly.pdbx_seq_one_letter_code
_entity_poly.pdbx_strand_id
1 'polypeptide(L)'
;KNGEFKEQLFPFDPIPRTIENKEFRYLEKGLRQRVDALNCFLADIYGKKQIIRDGVIPEEFVFSAKGFLPPCDGVVPPKGIYSHISGIDLVQSKDDKWYVLEDNLRVPSGASYPMIARELQRRSAPETFSHNSVIDNRNYADMLKEVMDYVNTGGINVILSPGRYNAAFFEHSYLAERTGAVLTMGHDIVCENDNLYYIDYEGKKRRIGAVYRRISDEYLDPMTFNEESLIGIPHIFEAYKKGNVALINAPGNGVADDKGIYYFVPKMIRYYLEEEAILSNASTYLPYYEEDMKYVLAHFDNLVIKDVAEAGGYGVVFGSSLSREKKDAFIELLKSEPRRFIAQEVIDFYDLDILDESGERVPRKADLRAFVLSGFQTRVWPSGLTRFSRNPNSFIVNSSQGGGFKDTWVLSQ
;
A
#
# COMPACT_ATOMS: atom_id res chain seq x y z
N LYS A 1 -7.91 -16.44 -15.34
CA LYS A 1 -7.78 -17.82 -15.87
C LYS A 1 -9.20 -18.26 -16.22
N ASN A 2 -9.51 -18.53 -17.44
CA ASN A 2 -10.79 -19.00 -18.00
C ASN A 2 -11.98 -18.01 -18.16
N GLY A 3 -11.82 -16.71 -17.99
CA GLY A 3 -12.88 -15.73 -18.33
C GLY A 3 -14.16 -15.77 -17.50
N GLU A 4 -14.25 -16.63 -16.49
CA GLU A 4 -15.38 -16.66 -15.57
C GLU A 4 -15.22 -15.64 -14.45
N PHE A 5 -16.18 -14.74 -14.34
CA PHE A 5 -16.35 -13.85 -13.22
C PHE A 5 -16.78 -14.68 -12.01
N LYS A 6 -15.89 -14.83 -11.00
CA LYS A 6 -16.29 -15.32 -9.69
C LYS A 6 -16.38 -14.13 -8.75
N GLU A 7 -17.57 -13.84 -8.26
CA GLU A 7 -17.74 -12.95 -7.12
C GLU A 7 -16.98 -13.57 -5.93
N GLN A 8 -15.98 -12.87 -5.43
CA GLN A 8 -15.28 -13.27 -4.22
C GLN A 8 -15.83 -12.45 -3.06
N LEU A 9 -16.50 -13.12 -2.13
CA LEU A 9 -16.93 -12.49 -0.89
C LEU A 9 -15.69 -12.14 -0.05
N PHE A 10 -15.69 -10.93 0.49
CA PHE A 10 -14.74 -10.51 1.51
C PHE A 10 -15.47 -10.47 2.85
N PRO A 11 -15.43 -11.55 3.66
CA PRO A 11 -16.25 -11.69 4.84
C PRO A 11 -15.96 -10.58 5.86
N PHE A 12 -17.02 -9.98 6.35
CA PHE A 12 -16.98 -8.95 7.40
C PHE A 12 -17.30 -9.57 8.76
N ASP A 13 -16.43 -9.35 9.73
CA ASP A 13 -16.67 -9.69 11.13
C ASP A 13 -17.16 -8.46 11.88
N PRO A 14 -18.34 -8.52 12.55
CA PRO A 14 -18.92 -7.38 13.24
C PRO A 14 -18.20 -6.97 14.53
N ILE A 15 -17.33 -7.82 15.11
CA ILE A 15 -16.53 -7.46 16.26
C ILE A 15 -15.37 -6.56 15.81
N PRO A 16 -15.32 -5.27 16.19
CA PRO A 16 -14.25 -4.39 15.76
C PRO A 16 -12.93 -4.73 16.45
N ARG A 17 -11.82 -4.39 15.81
CA ARG A 17 -10.55 -4.24 16.50
C ARG A 17 -10.53 -2.89 17.18
N THR A 18 -10.28 -2.83 18.48
CA THR A 18 -10.10 -1.58 19.20
C THR A 18 -8.62 -1.25 19.38
N ILE A 19 -8.28 0.02 19.25
CA ILE A 19 -6.95 0.57 19.49
C ILE A 19 -7.13 1.77 20.42
N GLU A 20 -6.43 1.73 21.56
CA GLU A 20 -6.45 2.83 22.54
C GLU A 20 -5.84 4.11 21.95
N ASN A 21 -6.30 5.29 22.40
CA ASN A 21 -5.79 6.56 21.90
C ASN A 21 -4.27 6.68 22.01
N LYS A 22 -3.71 6.32 23.16
CA LYS A 22 -2.26 6.36 23.39
C LYS A 22 -1.48 5.48 22.40
N GLU A 23 -2.00 4.30 22.15
CA GLU A 23 -1.41 3.36 21.20
C GLU A 23 -1.50 3.90 19.77
N PHE A 24 -2.66 4.42 19.39
CA PHE A 24 -2.84 5.05 18.09
C PHE A 24 -1.89 6.24 17.89
N ARG A 25 -1.69 7.10 18.90
CA ARG A 25 -0.74 8.22 18.82
C ARG A 25 0.70 7.76 18.60
N TYR A 26 1.08 6.64 19.20
CA TYR A 26 2.38 6.02 18.94
C TYR A 26 2.50 5.55 17.48
N LEU A 27 1.47 4.84 16.98
CA LEU A 27 1.42 4.39 15.58
C LEU A 27 1.42 5.57 14.61
N GLU A 28 0.58 6.59 14.86
CA GLU A 28 0.49 7.80 14.05
C GLU A 28 1.86 8.47 13.88
N LYS A 29 2.59 8.64 14.97
CA LYS A 29 3.91 9.27 14.95
C LYS A 29 4.90 8.47 14.11
N GLY A 30 4.96 7.16 14.31
CA GLY A 30 5.88 6.28 13.58
C GLY A 30 5.52 6.12 12.10
N LEU A 31 4.23 6.07 11.79
CA LEU A 31 3.75 5.99 10.41
C LEU A 31 4.04 7.29 9.62
N ARG A 32 3.84 8.45 10.23
CA ARG A 32 4.23 9.73 9.62
C ARG A 32 5.71 9.79 9.34
N GLN A 33 6.54 9.51 10.35
CA GLN A 33 7.99 9.46 10.21
C GLN A 33 8.42 8.56 9.04
N ARG A 34 7.84 7.36 8.97
CA ARG A 34 8.15 6.38 7.92
C ARG A 34 7.80 6.89 6.51
N VAL A 35 6.59 7.41 6.34
CA VAL A 35 6.13 7.89 5.03
C VAL A 35 6.85 9.16 4.59
N ASP A 36 7.20 10.05 5.53
CA ASP A 36 8.01 11.23 5.24
C ASP A 36 9.42 10.83 4.75
N ALA A 37 10.06 9.85 5.41
CA ALA A 37 11.35 9.31 4.96
C ALA A 37 11.26 8.62 3.59
N LEU A 38 10.19 7.88 3.32
CA LEU A 38 9.94 7.25 2.02
C LEU A 38 9.72 8.29 0.91
N ASN A 39 9.03 9.39 1.17
CA ASN A 39 8.90 10.49 0.21
C ASN A 39 10.25 11.18 -0.07
N CYS A 40 11.09 11.38 0.97
CA CYS A 40 12.45 11.87 0.79
C CYS A 40 13.30 10.92 -0.06
N PHE A 41 13.21 9.62 0.20
CA PHE A 41 13.90 8.59 -0.58
C PHE A 41 13.48 8.63 -2.06
N LEU A 42 12.17 8.67 -2.35
CA LEU A 42 11.66 8.75 -3.71
C LEU A 42 12.14 10.02 -4.43
N ALA A 43 12.12 11.16 -3.75
CA ALA A 43 12.64 12.41 -4.30
C ALA A 43 14.15 12.35 -4.59
N ASP A 44 14.91 11.65 -3.75
CA ASP A 44 16.34 11.51 -3.92
C ASP A 44 16.71 10.56 -5.06
N ILE A 45 16.11 9.38 -5.15
CA ILE A 45 16.47 8.38 -6.18
C ILE A 45 16.06 8.80 -7.60
N TYR A 46 15.02 9.61 -7.74
CA TYR A 46 14.65 10.23 -9.03
C TYR A 46 15.28 11.60 -9.24
N GLY A 47 16.09 12.07 -8.29
CA GLY A 47 16.80 13.34 -8.32
C GLY A 47 18.31 13.17 -8.18
N LYS A 48 18.83 13.53 -7.02
CA LYS A 48 20.28 13.58 -6.77
C LYS A 48 20.93 12.22 -6.55
N LYS A 49 20.17 11.20 -6.17
CA LYS A 49 20.64 9.84 -5.84
C LYS A 49 21.72 9.84 -4.71
N GLN A 50 21.55 10.75 -3.75
CA GLN A 50 22.58 10.98 -2.73
C GLN A 50 22.72 9.78 -1.79
N ILE A 51 21.62 9.17 -1.36
CA ILE A 51 21.63 7.98 -0.49
C ILE A 51 22.40 6.79 -1.10
N ILE A 52 22.38 6.68 -2.43
CA ILE A 52 23.14 5.67 -3.18
C ILE A 52 24.63 6.07 -3.19
N ARG A 53 24.94 7.32 -3.52
CA ARG A 53 26.32 7.83 -3.56
C ARG A 53 27.02 7.73 -2.22
N ASP A 54 26.29 7.94 -1.12
CA ASP A 54 26.79 7.83 0.24
C ASP A 54 26.86 6.37 0.74
N GLY A 55 26.50 5.40 -0.11
CA GLY A 55 26.61 3.97 0.17
C GLY A 55 25.65 3.44 1.24
N VAL A 56 24.58 4.19 1.56
CA VAL A 56 23.57 3.75 2.55
C VAL A 56 22.69 2.64 1.98
N ILE A 57 22.33 2.76 0.68
CA ILE A 57 21.59 1.75 -0.08
C ILE A 57 22.41 1.39 -1.33
N PRO A 58 22.72 0.11 -1.55
CA PRO A 58 23.38 -0.30 -2.78
C PRO A 58 22.51 0.03 -4.00
N GLU A 59 23.12 0.56 -5.07
CA GLU A 59 22.41 0.96 -6.28
C GLU A 59 21.60 -0.17 -6.91
N GLU A 60 22.07 -1.41 -6.78
CA GLU A 60 21.39 -2.59 -7.28
C GLU A 60 19.99 -2.74 -6.68
N PHE A 61 19.80 -2.42 -5.39
CA PHE A 61 18.47 -2.51 -4.76
C PHE A 61 17.46 -1.52 -5.35
N VAL A 62 17.92 -0.37 -5.82
CA VAL A 62 17.08 0.65 -6.43
C VAL A 62 16.82 0.32 -7.90
N PHE A 63 17.88 0.12 -8.68
CA PHE A 63 17.75 0.04 -10.14
C PHE A 63 17.25 -1.32 -10.65
N SER A 64 17.39 -2.40 -9.86
CA SER A 64 16.77 -3.69 -10.16
C SER A 64 15.35 -3.84 -9.64
N ALA A 65 14.88 -2.92 -8.81
CA ALA A 65 13.50 -2.96 -8.32
C ALA A 65 12.52 -2.78 -9.48
N LYS A 66 11.55 -3.69 -9.61
CA LYS A 66 10.55 -3.67 -10.68
C LYS A 66 9.75 -2.36 -10.76
N GLY A 67 9.61 -1.69 -9.63
CA GLY A 67 8.92 -0.40 -9.54
C GLY A 67 9.77 0.81 -9.90
N PHE A 68 11.10 0.68 -10.10
CA PHE A 68 11.92 1.77 -10.59
C PHE A 68 11.68 1.99 -12.08
N LEU A 69 11.30 3.21 -12.43
CA LEU A 69 10.96 3.57 -13.81
C LEU A 69 11.94 4.59 -14.36
N PRO A 70 12.88 4.22 -15.26
CA PRO A 70 13.85 5.15 -15.84
C PRO A 70 13.24 6.41 -16.46
N PRO A 71 12.06 6.38 -17.11
CA PRO A 71 11.43 7.60 -17.63
C PRO A 71 11.09 8.66 -16.58
N CYS A 72 10.99 8.26 -15.30
CA CYS A 72 10.71 9.16 -14.18
C CYS A 72 11.95 9.88 -13.64
N ASP A 73 13.15 9.52 -14.11
CA ASP A 73 14.40 10.14 -13.66
C ASP A 73 14.42 11.65 -13.99
N GLY A 74 14.69 12.47 -12.98
CA GLY A 74 14.65 13.93 -13.09
C GLY A 74 13.25 14.57 -13.11
N VAL A 75 12.18 13.78 -13.05
CA VAL A 75 10.81 14.30 -13.00
C VAL A 75 10.41 14.63 -11.57
N VAL A 76 10.03 15.88 -11.34
CA VAL A 76 9.56 16.34 -10.03
C VAL A 76 8.03 16.46 -10.07
N PRO A 77 7.30 15.69 -9.25
CA PRO A 77 5.84 15.78 -9.18
C PRO A 77 5.37 17.17 -8.67
N PRO A 78 4.14 17.58 -9.00
CA PRO A 78 3.53 18.76 -8.38
C PRO A 78 3.64 18.71 -6.84
N LYS A 79 4.09 19.81 -6.23
CA LYS A 79 4.40 19.93 -4.78
C LYS A 79 5.52 19.02 -4.27
N GLY A 80 6.25 18.29 -5.13
CA GLY A 80 7.33 17.39 -4.73
C GLY A 80 6.92 16.14 -3.96
N ILE A 81 5.64 15.75 -4.02
CA ILE A 81 5.12 14.57 -3.31
C ILE A 81 5.06 13.39 -4.28
N TYR A 82 5.72 12.29 -3.95
CA TYR A 82 5.76 11.07 -4.76
C TYR A 82 4.72 10.04 -4.29
N SER A 83 4.58 9.86 -2.98
CA SER A 83 3.55 8.99 -2.40
C SER A 83 2.56 9.84 -1.60
N HIS A 84 1.40 10.04 -2.18
CA HIS A 84 0.30 10.81 -1.59
C HIS A 84 -0.57 9.94 -0.70
N ILE A 85 -0.77 8.68 -1.09
CA ILE A 85 -1.55 7.68 -0.37
C ILE A 85 -0.65 6.48 -0.15
N SER A 86 -0.36 6.16 1.11
CA SER A 86 0.45 5.02 1.51
C SER A 86 -0.37 4.07 2.36
N GLY A 87 -0.30 2.78 2.07
CA GLY A 87 -0.89 1.69 2.86
C GLY A 87 0.22 0.92 3.56
N ILE A 88 0.34 1.05 4.87
CA ILE A 88 1.40 0.41 5.66
C ILE A 88 0.78 -0.76 6.41
N ASP A 89 1.29 -1.96 6.15
CA ASP A 89 0.80 -3.18 6.78
C ASP A 89 1.56 -3.45 8.09
N LEU A 90 0.83 -3.51 9.17
CA LEU A 90 1.31 -3.64 10.54
C LEU A 90 0.80 -4.93 11.17
N VAL A 91 1.63 -5.55 12.01
CA VAL A 91 1.20 -6.61 12.93
C VAL A 91 1.53 -6.26 14.36
N GLN A 92 0.67 -6.67 15.26
CA GLN A 92 0.93 -6.66 16.68
C GLN A 92 1.39 -8.06 17.10
N SER A 93 2.46 -8.15 17.85
CA SER A 93 2.95 -9.41 18.43
C SER A 93 2.28 -9.69 19.76
N LYS A 94 2.39 -10.91 20.27
CA LYS A 94 1.83 -11.29 21.56
C LYS A 94 2.40 -10.54 22.76
N ASP A 95 3.56 -9.93 22.62
CA ASP A 95 4.19 -9.03 23.60
C ASP A 95 3.81 -7.57 23.41
N ASP A 96 2.68 -7.31 22.74
CA ASP A 96 2.08 -5.99 22.48
C ASP A 96 2.95 -5.02 21.70
N LYS A 97 3.93 -5.51 20.92
CA LYS A 97 4.75 -4.67 20.06
C LYS A 97 4.21 -4.65 18.63
N TRP A 98 4.28 -3.48 18.02
CA TRP A 98 3.92 -3.28 16.62
C TRP A 98 5.15 -3.36 15.71
N TYR A 99 4.99 -4.10 14.63
CA TYR A 99 5.99 -4.22 13.57
C TYR A 99 5.38 -3.87 12.23
N VAL A 100 6.15 -3.17 11.40
CA VAL A 100 5.81 -2.99 9.98
C VAL A 100 6.19 -4.26 9.24
N LEU A 101 5.28 -4.78 8.43
CA LEU A 101 5.52 -5.95 7.57
C LEU A 101 5.83 -5.58 6.12
N GLU A 102 5.17 -4.52 5.63
CA GLU A 102 5.21 -4.17 4.21
C GLU A 102 4.79 -2.71 4.02
N ASP A 103 5.42 -2.04 3.04
CA ASP A 103 5.02 -0.72 2.56
C ASP A 103 4.32 -0.88 1.20
N ASN A 104 3.12 -0.33 1.07
CA ASN A 104 2.37 -0.33 -0.16
C ASN A 104 2.11 1.12 -0.58
N LEU A 105 2.90 1.64 -1.52
CA LEU A 105 2.85 3.04 -1.94
C LEU A 105 2.27 3.21 -3.35
N ARG A 106 2.37 2.21 -4.21
CA ARG A 106 1.99 2.35 -5.62
C ARG A 106 0.49 2.60 -5.81
N VAL A 107 -0.35 1.65 -5.40
CA VAL A 107 -1.82 1.71 -5.54
C VAL A 107 -2.50 1.03 -4.35
N PRO A 108 -2.31 1.50 -3.10
CA PRO A 108 -2.94 0.86 -1.94
C PRO A 108 -4.46 0.92 -2.04
N SER A 109 -5.14 -0.16 -1.62
CA SER A 109 -6.59 -0.31 -1.64
C SER A 109 -7.10 -0.79 -0.29
N GLY A 110 -8.39 -0.59 -0.05
CA GLY A 110 -9.10 -1.16 1.08
C GLY A 110 -9.65 -0.15 2.08
N ALA A 111 -9.47 1.16 1.87
CA ALA A 111 -10.00 2.18 2.78
C ALA A 111 -11.54 2.22 2.82
N SER A 112 -12.20 1.86 1.72
CA SER A 112 -13.66 1.85 1.64
C SER A 112 -14.31 0.81 2.56
N TYR A 113 -13.65 -0.33 2.80
CA TYR A 113 -14.22 -1.41 3.61
C TYR A 113 -14.49 -1.00 5.07
N PRO A 114 -13.52 -0.46 5.84
CA PRO A 114 -13.82 -0.02 7.20
C PRO A 114 -14.77 1.18 7.26
N MET A 115 -14.81 2.04 6.24
CA MET A 115 -15.78 3.13 6.17
C MET A 115 -17.22 2.59 6.09
N ILE A 116 -17.45 1.63 5.19
CA ILE A 116 -18.76 1.01 4.99
C ILE A 116 -19.13 0.13 6.18
N ALA A 117 -18.17 -0.66 6.70
CA ALA A 117 -18.38 -1.47 7.88
C ALA A 117 -18.84 -0.61 9.07
N ARG A 118 -18.19 0.54 9.30
CA ARG A 118 -18.57 1.50 10.33
C ARG A 118 -19.98 2.06 10.13
N GLU A 119 -20.35 2.35 8.89
CA GLU A 119 -21.69 2.84 8.56
C GLU A 119 -22.76 1.77 8.83
N LEU A 120 -22.49 0.52 8.44
CA LEU A 120 -23.39 -0.61 8.70
C LEU A 120 -23.53 -0.88 10.20
N GLN A 121 -22.42 -0.90 10.95
CA GLN A 121 -22.45 -1.08 12.41
C GLN A 121 -23.24 0.02 13.12
N ARG A 122 -23.08 1.29 12.71
CA ARG A 122 -23.86 2.40 13.27
C ARG A 122 -25.36 2.26 13.06
N ARG A 123 -25.78 1.66 11.94
CA ARG A 123 -27.19 1.42 11.64
C ARG A 123 -27.75 0.20 12.36
N SER A 124 -26.96 -0.88 12.47
CA SER A 124 -27.40 -2.14 13.05
C SER A 124 -27.27 -2.23 14.57
N ALA A 125 -26.29 -1.53 15.16
CA ALA A 125 -25.99 -1.55 16.58
C ALA A 125 -25.64 -0.14 17.13
N PRO A 126 -26.53 0.85 17.04
CA PRO A 126 -26.25 2.24 17.42
C PRO A 126 -25.87 2.39 18.89
N GLU A 127 -26.41 1.53 19.77
CA GLU A 127 -26.09 1.54 21.20
C GLU A 127 -24.63 1.28 21.49
N THR A 128 -23.94 0.47 20.68
CA THR A 128 -22.53 0.19 20.83
C THR A 128 -21.67 1.45 20.74
N PHE A 129 -22.08 2.41 19.89
CA PHE A 129 -21.38 3.69 19.75
C PHE A 129 -21.72 4.70 20.85
N SER A 130 -22.88 4.59 21.48
CA SER A 130 -23.26 5.47 22.60
C SER A 130 -22.43 5.19 23.86
N HIS A 131 -21.92 3.97 24.00
CA HIS A 131 -21.10 3.54 25.15
C HIS A 131 -19.59 3.64 24.90
N ASN A 132 -19.16 3.84 23.65
CA ASN A 132 -17.75 3.89 23.26
C ASN A 132 -17.44 5.18 22.51
N SER A 133 -16.47 5.93 22.99
CA SER A 133 -16.00 7.14 22.31
C SER A 133 -15.06 6.76 21.16
N VAL A 134 -15.64 6.43 20.00
CA VAL A 134 -14.91 6.00 18.80
C VAL A 134 -14.68 7.18 17.87
N ILE A 135 -13.43 7.40 17.46
CA ILE A 135 -13.08 8.43 16.47
C ILE A 135 -13.75 8.12 15.12
N ASP A 136 -14.30 9.15 14.50
CA ASP A 136 -14.99 9.01 13.21
C ASP A 136 -14.00 8.68 12.09
N ASN A 137 -14.33 7.68 11.28
CA ASN A 137 -13.52 7.25 10.15
C ASN A 137 -14.02 7.77 8.79
N ARG A 138 -15.11 8.53 8.74
CA ARG A 138 -15.66 9.09 7.48
C ARG A 138 -14.77 10.15 6.86
N ASN A 139 -13.88 10.74 7.64
CA ASN A 139 -12.95 11.79 7.23
C ASN A 139 -11.89 11.32 6.21
N TYR A 140 -11.78 10.02 5.88
CA TYR A 140 -10.86 9.54 4.85
C TYR A 140 -11.11 10.20 3.49
N ALA A 141 -12.37 10.28 3.08
CA ALA A 141 -12.74 10.89 1.80
C ALA A 141 -12.42 12.40 1.78
N ASP A 142 -12.62 13.10 2.90
CA ASP A 142 -12.25 14.51 3.05
C ASP A 142 -10.72 14.68 2.96
N MET A 143 -9.96 13.82 3.65
CA MET A 143 -8.49 13.83 3.58
C MET A 143 -7.99 13.55 2.17
N LEU A 144 -8.58 12.59 1.46
CA LEU A 144 -8.25 12.30 0.06
C LEU A 144 -8.56 13.49 -0.85
N LYS A 145 -9.73 14.10 -0.68
CA LYS A 145 -10.11 15.31 -1.42
C LYS A 145 -9.12 16.46 -1.17
N GLU A 146 -8.74 16.71 0.06
CA GLU A 146 -7.75 17.73 0.42
C GLU A 146 -6.39 17.47 -0.25
N VAL A 147 -5.94 16.21 -0.32
CA VAL A 147 -4.71 15.84 -1.03
C VAL A 147 -4.84 16.13 -2.52
N MET A 148 -5.96 15.70 -3.14
CA MET A 148 -6.22 15.96 -4.56
C MET A 148 -6.24 17.45 -4.86
N ASP A 149 -6.96 18.24 -4.05
CA ASP A 149 -7.08 19.70 -4.22
C ASP A 149 -5.73 20.40 -4.03
N TYR A 150 -4.90 19.94 -3.08
CA TYR A 150 -3.60 20.53 -2.81
C TYR A 150 -2.62 20.41 -3.97
N VAL A 151 -2.61 19.26 -4.64
CA VAL A 151 -1.70 19.01 -5.78
C VAL A 151 -2.30 19.38 -7.13
N ASN A 152 -3.59 19.74 -7.18
CA ASN A 152 -4.30 20.07 -8.40
C ASN A 152 -3.65 21.25 -9.12
N THR A 153 -3.34 21.08 -10.41
CA THR A 153 -2.67 22.07 -11.26
C THR A 153 -3.63 23.00 -12.00
N GLY A 154 -4.91 22.92 -11.69
CA GLY A 154 -5.99 23.72 -12.30
C GLY A 154 -6.92 22.87 -13.15
N GLY A 155 -8.16 22.71 -12.69
CA GLY A 155 -9.17 21.89 -13.34
C GLY A 155 -9.92 21.00 -12.34
N ILE A 156 -10.59 19.97 -12.87
CA ILE A 156 -11.30 19.00 -12.05
C ILE A 156 -10.36 17.92 -11.48
N ASN A 157 -10.79 17.32 -10.37
CA ASN A 157 -10.22 16.06 -9.86
C ASN A 157 -10.92 14.88 -10.51
N VAL A 158 -10.16 13.88 -10.90
CA VAL A 158 -10.71 12.63 -11.42
C VAL A 158 -10.14 11.41 -10.70
N ILE A 159 -10.91 10.33 -10.63
CA ILE A 159 -10.44 9.00 -10.26
C ILE A 159 -10.38 8.16 -11.52
N LEU A 160 -9.17 7.83 -11.96
CA LEU A 160 -8.92 7.01 -13.14
C LEU A 160 -8.99 5.54 -12.79
N SER A 161 -10.01 4.86 -13.26
CA SER A 161 -10.27 3.44 -13.03
C SER A 161 -9.99 2.62 -14.29
N PRO A 162 -9.49 1.37 -14.17
CA PRO A 162 -9.43 0.44 -15.30
C PRO A 162 -10.79 -0.15 -15.67
N GLY A 163 -11.85 0.21 -14.94
CA GLY A 163 -13.23 -0.18 -15.21
C GLY A 163 -13.75 -1.27 -14.27
N ARG A 164 -15.03 -1.63 -14.51
CA ARG A 164 -15.85 -2.50 -13.63
C ARG A 164 -15.33 -3.92 -13.42
N TYR A 165 -14.39 -4.36 -14.23
CA TYR A 165 -13.78 -5.70 -14.10
C TYR A 165 -12.60 -5.73 -13.13
N ASN A 166 -12.20 -4.58 -12.60
CA ASN A 166 -11.18 -4.51 -11.55
C ASN A 166 -11.80 -4.88 -10.20
N ALA A 167 -11.10 -5.69 -9.41
CA ALA A 167 -11.58 -6.13 -8.09
C ALA A 167 -11.83 -4.97 -7.11
N ALA A 168 -11.14 -3.84 -7.28
CA ALA A 168 -11.31 -2.64 -6.46
C ALA A 168 -12.27 -1.60 -7.07
N PHE A 169 -13.02 -1.92 -8.14
CA PHE A 169 -13.88 -0.95 -8.82
C PHE A 169 -14.93 -0.34 -7.88
N PHE A 170 -15.45 -1.13 -6.96
CA PHE A 170 -16.38 -0.63 -5.94
C PHE A 170 -15.74 0.51 -5.13
N GLU A 171 -14.50 0.35 -4.67
CA GLU A 171 -13.76 1.39 -3.95
C GLU A 171 -13.55 2.63 -4.81
N HIS A 172 -13.24 2.46 -6.11
CA HIS A 172 -13.07 3.58 -7.03
C HIS A 172 -14.35 4.43 -7.14
N SER A 173 -15.50 3.77 -7.31
CA SER A 173 -16.81 4.41 -7.39
C SER A 173 -17.20 5.08 -6.08
N TYR A 174 -17.01 4.38 -4.96
CA TYR A 174 -17.32 4.89 -3.63
C TYR A 174 -16.51 6.14 -3.27
N LEU A 175 -15.20 6.12 -3.54
CA LEU A 175 -14.34 7.27 -3.29
C LEU A 175 -14.64 8.45 -4.23
N ALA A 176 -14.99 8.18 -5.49
CA ALA A 176 -15.40 9.23 -6.43
C ALA A 176 -16.66 9.95 -5.92
N GLU A 177 -17.68 9.21 -5.51
CA GLU A 177 -18.90 9.76 -4.93
C GLU A 177 -18.62 10.60 -3.68
N ARG A 178 -17.79 10.09 -2.76
CA ARG A 178 -17.52 10.75 -1.48
C ARG A 178 -16.61 11.97 -1.58
N THR A 179 -15.69 12.00 -2.55
CA THR A 179 -14.78 13.12 -2.77
C THR A 179 -15.35 14.18 -3.73
N GLY A 180 -16.38 13.83 -4.51
CA GLY A 180 -16.88 14.65 -5.60
C GLY A 180 -15.97 14.67 -6.84
N ALA A 181 -14.96 13.78 -6.90
CA ALA A 181 -14.14 13.60 -8.09
C ALA A 181 -14.92 12.84 -9.17
N VAL A 182 -14.60 13.10 -10.44
CA VAL A 182 -15.23 12.39 -11.56
C VAL A 182 -14.61 10.99 -11.67
N LEU A 183 -15.43 9.95 -11.58
CA LEU A 183 -14.99 8.60 -11.94
C LEU A 183 -14.87 8.51 -13.46
N THR A 184 -13.72 8.10 -13.96
CA THR A 184 -13.44 8.06 -15.40
C THR A 184 -12.57 6.86 -15.77
N MET A 185 -12.58 6.50 -17.04
CA MET A 185 -11.69 5.50 -17.64
C MET A 185 -10.78 6.16 -18.67
N GLY A 186 -9.73 5.46 -19.12
CA GLY A 186 -8.75 6.03 -20.03
C GLY A 186 -9.34 6.57 -21.34
N HIS A 187 -10.38 5.91 -21.85
CA HIS A 187 -11.03 6.32 -23.12
C HIS A 187 -11.90 7.59 -23.03
N ASP A 188 -12.23 8.05 -21.81
CA ASP A 188 -12.97 9.30 -21.59
C ASP A 188 -12.01 10.52 -21.46
N ILE A 189 -10.70 10.27 -21.55
CA ILE A 189 -9.67 11.31 -21.35
C ILE A 189 -8.85 11.48 -22.63
N VAL A 190 -8.60 12.72 -23.00
CA VAL A 190 -7.72 13.07 -24.09
C VAL A 190 -6.61 13.99 -23.61
N CYS A 191 -5.40 13.84 -24.19
CA CYS A 191 -4.30 14.76 -24.00
C CYS A 191 -4.18 15.68 -25.22
N GLU A 192 -4.29 16.98 -25.01
CA GLU A 192 -4.15 17.99 -26.07
C GLU A 192 -3.26 19.13 -25.58
N ASN A 193 -2.24 19.47 -26.36
CA ASN A 193 -1.26 20.50 -26.01
C ASN A 193 -0.72 20.32 -24.58
N ASP A 194 -0.36 19.08 -24.25
CA ASP A 194 0.17 18.67 -22.94
C ASP A 194 -0.77 18.94 -21.75
N ASN A 195 -2.06 19.05 -21.98
CA ASN A 195 -3.09 19.14 -20.94
C ASN A 195 -4.08 17.99 -21.08
N LEU A 196 -4.58 17.51 -19.96
CA LEU A 196 -5.59 16.46 -19.93
C LEU A 196 -6.98 17.06 -19.85
N TYR A 197 -7.90 16.45 -20.61
CA TYR A 197 -9.31 16.81 -20.63
C TYR A 197 -10.18 15.58 -20.50
N TYR A 198 -11.12 15.64 -19.56
CA TYR A 198 -12.23 14.72 -19.48
C TYR A 198 -13.30 15.13 -20.49
N ILE A 199 -13.81 14.19 -21.27
CA ILE A 199 -14.91 14.41 -22.21
C ILE A 199 -16.17 13.84 -21.56
N ASP A 200 -17.12 14.71 -21.23
CA ASP A 200 -18.37 14.28 -20.63
C ASP A 200 -19.35 13.74 -21.69
N TYR A 201 -20.50 13.23 -21.22
CA TYR A 201 -21.52 12.62 -22.07
C TYR A 201 -22.14 13.59 -23.11
N GLU A 202 -21.98 14.91 -22.91
CA GLU A 202 -22.40 15.93 -23.88
C GLU A 202 -21.26 16.30 -24.87
N GLY A 203 -20.11 15.67 -24.75
CA GLY A 203 -18.90 15.96 -25.55
C GLY A 203 -18.16 17.21 -25.11
N LYS A 204 -18.47 17.78 -23.93
CA LYS A 204 -17.81 18.95 -23.41
C LYS A 204 -16.49 18.57 -22.75
N LYS A 205 -15.43 19.29 -23.09
CA LYS A 205 -14.11 19.11 -22.51
C LYS A 205 -13.99 19.86 -21.18
N ARG A 206 -13.54 19.16 -20.14
CA ARG A 206 -13.25 19.73 -18.84
C ARG A 206 -11.78 19.44 -18.50
N ARG A 207 -10.97 20.48 -18.26
CA ARG A 207 -9.57 20.32 -17.91
C ARG A 207 -9.43 19.52 -16.61
N ILE A 208 -8.48 18.59 -16.58
CA ILE A 208 -8.13 17.80 -15.42
C ILE A 208 -6.87 18.39 -14.79
N GLY A 209 -6.91 18.67 -13.48
CA GLY A 209 -5.76 19.16 -12.73
C GLY A 209 -5.11 18.11 -11.85
N ALA A 210 -5.88 17.11 -11.37
CA ALA A 210 -5.35 16.01 -10.59
C ALA A 210 -6.06 14.69 -10.94
N VAL A 211 -5.28 13.62 -11.02
CA VAL A 211 -5.73 12.26 -11.31
C VAL A 211 -5.35 11.34 -10.15
N TYR A 212 -6.33 10.86 -9.40
CA TYR A 212 -6.13 9.72 -8.52
C TYR A 212 -6.20 8.44 -9.35
N ARG A 213 -5.04 7.92 -9.71
CA ARG A 213 -4.93 6.77 -10.60
C ARG A 213 -5.12 5.46 -9.85
N ARG A 214 -5.95 4.60 -10.42
CA ARG A 214 -6.14 3.22 -9.94
C ARG A 214 -5.66 2.21 -11.00
N ILE A 215 -4.75 2.67 -11.86
CA ILE A 215 -4.06 1.91 -12.90
C ILE A 215 -2.59 1.83 -12.53
N SER A 216 -1.98 0.65 -12.67
CA SER A 216 -0.54 0.44 -12.45
C SER A 216 0.28 1.24 -13.48
N ASP A 217 1.51 1.58 -13.10
CA ASP A 217 2.42 2.40 -13.92
C ASP A 217 2.55 1.87 -15.36
N GLU A 218 2.71 0.56 -15.51
CA GLU A 218 2.91 -0.09 -16.81
C GLU A 218 1.75 0.13 -17.80
N TYR A 219 0.52 0.35 -17.29
CA TYR A 219 -0.66 0.58 -18.12
C TYR A 219 -1.05 2.05 -18.23
N LEU A 220 -0.34 2.96 -17.58
CA LEU A 220 -0.75 4.36 -17.44
C LEU A 220 -0.66 5.13 -18.76
N ASP A 221 0.43 4.96 -19.50
CA ASP A 221 0.68 5.65 -20.77
C ASP A 221 1.26 4.69 -21.80
N PRO A 222 0.51 4.33 -22.86
CA PRO A 222 1.00 3.47 -23.92
C PRO A 222 2.19 4.04 -24.71
N MET A 223 2.37 5.36 -24.71
CA MET A 223 3.47 6.01 -25.43
C MET A 223 4.79 6.01 -24.65
N THR A 224 4.72 5.69 -23.33
CA THR A 224 5.89 5.78 -22.44
C THR A 224 6.24 4.44 -21.81
N PHE A 225 5.25 3.65 -21.37
CA PHE A 225 5.48 2.46 -20.54
C PHE A 225 5.21 1.14 -21.28
N ASN A 226 3.97 0.94 -21.73
CA ASN A 226 3.59 -0.30 -22.43
C ASN A 226 2.65 0.02 -23.60
N GLU A 227 3.17 -0.11 -24.82
CA GLU A 227 2.46 0.17 -26.07
C GLU A 227 1.18 -0.66 -26.27
N GLU A 228 1.08 -1.81 -25.60
CA GLU A 228 -0.10 -2.67 -25.65
C GLU A 228 -1.20 -2.26 -24.67
N SER A 229 -1.00 -1.20 -23.87
CA SER A 229 -2.00 -0.75 -22.91
C SER A 229 -3.24 -0.18 -23.59
N LEU A 230 -4.38 -0.84 -23.37
CA LEU A 230 -5.70 -0.39 -23.85
C LEU A 230 -6.49 0.42 -22.82
N ILE A 231 -5.98 0.55 -21.59
CA ILE A 231 -6.67 1.21 -20.48
C ILE A 231 -5.98 2.51 -20.05
N GLY A 232 -4.79 2.78 -20.59
CA GLY A 232 -4.01 3.98 -20.33
C GLY A 232 -4.47 5.18 -21.16
N ILE A 233 -3.79 6.29 -20.95
CA ILE A 233 -4.05 7.56 -21.63
C ILE A 233 -2.78 7.96 -22.40
N PRO A 234 -2.82 8.00 -23.74
CA PRO A 234 -1.66 8.43 -24.52
C PRO A 234 -1.20 9.84 -24.12
N HIS A 235 0.12 10.00 -23.91
CA HIS A 235 0.77 11.26 -23.54
C HIS A 235 0.44 11.82 -22.15
N ILE A 236 -0.20 11.08 -21.26
CA ILE A 236 -0.46 11.52 -19.88
C ILE A 236 0.87 11.78 -19.15
N PHE A 237 1.89 10.99 -19.40
CA PHE A 237 3.20 11.14 -18.78
C PHE A 237 3.93 12.41 -19.24
N GLU A 238 3.78 12.82 -20.51
CA GLU A 238 4.32 14.09 -20.98
C GLU A 238 3.63 15.29 -20.32
N ALA A 239 2.31 15.26 -20.20
CA ALA A 239 1.55 16.27 -19.46
C ALA A 239 2.00 16.37 -18.00
N TYR A 240 2.25 15.23 -17.35
CA TYR A 240 2.75 15.14 -15.99
C TYR A 240 4.17 15.70 -15.85
N LYS A 241 5.11 15.34 -16.73
CA LYS A 241 6.48 15.87 -16.74
C LYS A 241 6.53 17.39 -16.86
N LYS A 242 5.59 17.98 -17.60
CA LYS A 242 5.45 19.43 -17.76
C LYS A 242 4.76 20.11 -16.57
N GLY A 243 4.31 19.37 -15.57
CA GLY A 243 3.61 19.88 -14.40
C GLY A 243 2.17 20.34 -14.69
N ASN A 244 1.58 19.92 -15.81
CA ASN A 244 0.23 20.33 -16.22
C ASN A 244 -0.88 19.48 -15.59
N VAL A 245 -0.53 18.37 -14.96
CA VAL A 245 -1.43 17.49 -14.22
C VAL A 245 -0.69 16.85 -13.05
N ALA A 246 -1.35 16.66 -11.93
CA ALA A 246 -0.85 15.86 -10.84
C ALA A 246 -1.32 14.39 -10.97
N LEU A 247 -0.41 13.45 -10.78
CA LEU A 247 -0.71 12.02 -10.70
C LEU A 247 -0.54 11.53 -9.25
N ILE A 248 -1.57 10.97 -8.69
CA ILE A 248 -1.67 10.47 -7.32
C ILE A 248 -1.81 8.94 -7.38
N ASN A 249 -0.85 8.13 -6.96
CA ASN A 249 0.53 8.46 -6.57
C ASN A 249 1.40 8.68 -7.82
N ALA A 250 2.56 9.31 -7.63
CA ALA A 250 3.49 9.57 -8.71
C ALA A 250 3.94 8.26 -9.39
N PRO A 251 4.08 8.22 -10.73
CA PRO A 251 4.68 7.09 -11.42
C PRO A 251 6.09 6.82 -10.90
N GLY A 252 6.43 5.54 -10.78
CA GLY A 252 7.74 5.11 -10.29
C GLY A 252 7.85 5.01 -8.76
N ASN A 253 6.85 5.46 -7.99
CA ASN A 253 6.89 5.31 -6.53
C ASN A 253 6.84 3.86 -6.06
N GLY A 254 6.45 2.93 -6.94
CA GLY A 254 6.40 1.49 -6.66
C GLY A 254 7.78 0.87 -6.37
N VAL A 255 8.88 1.58 -6.59
CA VAL A 255 10.20 1.15 -6.11
C VAL A 255 10.22 0.98 -4.57
N ALA A 256 9.44 1.76 -3.85
CA ALA A 256 9.32 1.65 -2.40
C ALA A 256 8.45 0.46 -1.93
N ASP A 257 7.69 -0.18 -2.85
CA ASP A 257 6.96 -1.42 -2.56
C ASP A 257 7.88 -2.66 -2.58
N ASP A 258 9.12 -2.54 -3.10
CA ASP A 258 10.10 -3.64 -3.14
C ASP A 258 10.51 -4.03 -1.72
N LYS A 259 10.37 -5.31 -1.38
CA LYS A 259 10.66 -5.82 -0.04
C LYS A 259 12.14 -5.71 0.34
N GLY A 260 13.04 -5.65 -0.63
CA GLY A 260 14.44 -5.35 -0.37
C GLY A 260 14.65 -3.87 0.01
N ILE A 261 13.89 -2.96 -0.59
CA ILE A 261 13.90 -1.53 -0.22
C ILE A 261 13.32 -1.32 1.18
N TYR A 262 12.25 -2.04 1.54
CA TYR A 262 11.69 -2.04 2.89
C TYR A 262 12.75 -2.26 4.00
N TYR A 263 13.72 -3.15 3.78
CA TYR A 263 14.81 -3.39 4.73
C TYR A 263 15.57 -2.10 5.12
N PHE A 264 15.71 -1.17 4.17
CA PHE A 264 16.49 0.05 4.38
C PHE A 264 15.68 1.19 4.99
N VAL A 265 14.36 1.07 5.19
CA VAL A 265 13.55 2.19 5.68
C VAL A 265 14.02 2.76 7.03
N PRO A 266 14.43 1.96 8.03
CA PRO A 266 15.03 2.52 9.25
C PRO A 266 16.30 3.32 8.99
N LYS A 267 17.11 2.93 8.00
CA LYS A 267 18.30 3.68 7.58
C LYS A 267 17.93 4.96 6.84
N MET A 268 16.85 4.96 6.05
CA MET A 268 16.29 6.16 5.39
C MET A 268 15.81 7.18 6.43
N ILE A 269 15.12 6.74 7.47
CA ILE A 269 14.66 7.59 8.57
C ILE A 269 15.85 8.29 9.22
N ARG A 270 16.89 7.53 9.55
CA ARG A 270 18.12 8.11 10.13
C ARG A 270 18.82 9.07 9.16
N TYR A 271 18.87 8.71 7.89
CA TYR A 271 19.58 9.48 6.86
C TYR A 271 18.89 10.79 6.50
N TYR A 272 17.57 10.78 6.25
CA TYR A 272 16.84 11.95 5.80
C TYR A 272 16.24 12.80 6.92
N LEU A 273 15.87 12.17 8.04
CA LEU A 273 15.19 12.85 9.14
C LEU A 273 16.08 13.04 10.36
N GLU A 274 17.27 12.43 10.38
CA GLU A 274 18.20 12.44 11.53
C GLU A 274 17.54 11.89 12.81
N GLU A 275 16.61 10.95 12.66
CA GLU A 275 15.84 10.35 13.75
C GLU A 275 16.03 8.84 13.80
N GLU A 276 15.76 8.25 14.99
CA GLU A 276 15.62 6.79 15.10
C GLU A 276 14.21 6.34 14.72
N ALA A 277 14.10 5.17 14.10
CA ALA A 277 12.82 4.62 13.70
C ALA A 277 11.92 4.34 14.92
N ILE A 278 10.73 4.93 14.95
CA ILE A 278 9.74 4.73 16.02
C ILE A 278 9.08 3.35 15.88
N LEU A 279 8.71 2.97 14.66
CA LEU A 279 8.17 1.65 14.35
C LEU A 279 9.26 0.77 13.75
N SER A 280 9.45 -0.39 14.35
CA SER A 280 10.42 -1.36 13.86
C SER A 280 9.87 -2.14 12.66
N ASN A 281 10.75 -2.50 11.74
CA ASN A 281 10.48 -3.56 10.78
C ASN A 281 10.40 -4.92 11.50
N ALA A 282 9.69 -5.89 10.92
CA ALA A 282 9.93 -7.29 11.24
C ALA A 282 11.43 -7.61 11.02
N SER A 283 12.03 -8.41 11.90
CA SER A 283 13.44 -8.81 11.75
C SER A 283 13.66 -9.40 10.37
N THR A 284 14.44 -8.70 9.56
CA THR A 284 14.59 -8.99 8.12
C THR A 284 16.07 -9.14 7.78
N TYR A 285 16.36 -10.15 6.98
CA TYR A 285 17.69 -10.48 6.50
C TYR A 285 17.68 -10.42 4.97
N LEU A 286 18.76 -9.89 4.40
CA LEU A 286 18.97 -9.85 2.95
C LEU A 286 20.00 -10.92 2.55
N PRO A 287 19.60 -12.02 1.90
CA PRO A 287 20.55 -13.02 1.38
C PRO A 287 21.63 -12.45 0.46
N TYR A 288 21.43 -11.24 -0.03
CA TYR A 288 22.43 -10.45 -0.76
C TYR A 288 23.73 -10.22 0.02
N TYR A 289 23.63 -10.07 1.35
CA TYR A 289 24.80 -9.93 2.22
C TYR A 289 25.26 -11.29 2.73
N GLU A 290 26.57 -11.55 2.71
CA GLU A 290 27.13 -12.85 3.07
C GLU A 290 26.77 -13.28 4.51
N GLU A 291 26.77 -12.37 5.46
CA GLU A 291 26.44 -12.64 6.87
C GLU A 291 24.95 -13.02 7.01
N ASP A 292 24.06 -12.28 6.34
CA ASP A 292 22.64 -12.57 6.35
C ASP A 292 22.35 -13.90 5.64
N MET A 293 23.04 -14.20 4.51
CA MET A 293 22.93 -15.49 3.84
C MET A 293 23.31 -16.64 4.77
N LYS A 294 24.43 -16.54 5.51
CA LYS A 294 24.84 -17.55 6.50
C LYS A 294 23.75 -17.77 7.55
N TYR A 295 23.19 -16.68 8.07
CA TYR A 295 22.10 -16.73 9.06
C TYR A 295 20.86 -17.43 8.49
N VAL A 296 20.43 -17.01 7.29
CA VAL A 296 19.25 -17.57 6.62
C VAL A 296 19.40 -19.08 6.37
N LEU A 297 20.56 -19.53 5.90
CA LEU A 297 20.80 -20.95 5.67
C LEU A 297 20.80 -21.75 6.97
N ALA A 298 21.33 -21.22 8.06
CA ALA A 298 21.35 -21.87 9.38
C ALA A 298 19.97 -21.95 10.03
N HIS A 299 19.08 -20.98 9.77
CA HIS A 299 17.77 -20.85 10.44
C HIS A 299 16.59 -20.99 9.49
N PHE A 300 16.79 -21.56 8.31
CA PHE A 300 15.84 -21.58 7.19
C PHE A 300 14.43 -22.02 7.62
N ASP A 301 14.33 -23.06 8.47
CA ASP A 301 13.05 -23.62 8.91
C ASP A 301 12.24 -22.67 9.82
N ASN A 302 12.90 -21.66 10.41
CA ASN A 302 12.28 -20.69 11.31
C ASN A 302 11.94 -19.37 10.61
N LEU A 303 12.20 -19.28 9.31
CA LEU A 303 12.07 -18.04 8.54
C LEU A 303 10.94 -18.13 7.51
N VAL A 304 10.40 -16.96 7.20
CA VAL A 304 9.54 -16.72 6.05
C VAL A 304 10.39 -16.07 4.95
N ILE A 305 10.50 -16.72 3.80
CA ILE A 305 11.22 -16.18 2.65
C ILE A 305 10.20 -15.58 1.69
N LYS A 306 10.49 -14.37 1.21
CA LYS A 306 9.58 -13.62 0.34
C LYS A 306 10.32 -13.16 -0.92
N ASP A 307 9.70 -13.33 -2.07
CA ASP A 307 10.14 -12.70 -3.31
C ASP A 307 9.90 -11.18 -3.23
N VAL A 308 10.90 -10.37 -3.57
CA VAL A 308 10.86 -8.90 -3.40
C VAL A 308 9.85 -8.21 -4.31
N ALA A 309 9.54 -8.82 -5.46
CA ALA A 309 8.67 -8.24 -6.49
C ALA A 309 7.21 -8.69 -6.39
N GLU A 310 6.92 -9.74 -5.63
CA GLU A 310 5.57 -10.31 -5.53
C GLU A 310 4.76 -9.63 -4.41
N ALA A 311 3.43 -9.56 -4.61
CA ALA A 311 2.49 -8.94 -3.69
C ALA A 311 1.29 -9.86 -3.39
N GLY A 312 0.44 -9.49 -2.42
CA GLY A 312 -0.80 -10.21 -2.13
C GLY A 312 -0.60 -11.61 -1.51
N GLY A 313 0.56 -11.87 -0.89
CA GLY A 313 0.90 -13.17 -0.29
C GLY A 313 1.41 -14.21 -1.31
N TYR A 314 1.55 -13.85 -2.58
CA TYR A 314 2.25 -14.67 -3.57
C TYR A 314 3.77 -14.58 -3.34
N GLY A 315 4.48 -15.66 -3.65
CA GLY A 315 5.94 -15.71 -3.44
C GLY A 315 6.38 -15.75 -1.98
N VAL A 316 5.48 -16.06 -1.04
CA VAL A 316 5.77 -16.22 0.39
C VAL A 316 5.95 -17.71 0.69
N VAL A 317 7.11 -18.07 1.23
CA VAL A 317 7.48 -19.46 1.56
C VAL A 317 7.87 -19.55 3.02
N PHE A 318 7.16 -20.36 3.78
CA PHE A 318 7.56 -20.73 5.15
C PHE A 318 8.57 -21.87 5.08
N GLY A 319 9.77 -21.69 5.60
CA GLY A 319 10.84 -22.67 5.52
C GLY A 319 10.42 -24.03 6.11
N SER A 320 9.69 -24.01 7.24
CA SER A 320 9.15 -25.21 7.89
C SER A 320 8.11 -25.99 7.07
N SER A 321 7.52 -25.38 6.03
CA SER A 321 6.47 -26.00 5.21
C SER A 321 7.02 -26.82 4.03
N LEU A 322 8.31 -26.71 3.74
CA LEU A 322 8.93 -27.34 2.58
C LEU A 322 9.38 -28.79 2.88
N SER A 323 9.16 -29.69 1.92
CA SER A 323 9.84 -30.98 1.93
C SER A 323 11.36 -30.79 1.73
N ARG A 324 12.15 -31.76 2.16
CA ARG A 324 13.62 -31.70 2.05
C ARG A 324 14.10 -31.39 0.62
N GLU A 325 13.54 -32.07 -0.37
CA GLU A 325 13.88 -31.83 -1.79
C GLU A 325 13.58 -30.39 -2.24
N LYS A 326 12.40 -29.88 -1.86
CA LYS A 326 12.00 -28.50 -2.20
C LYS A 326 12.87 -27.48 -1.48
N LYS A 327 13.24 -27.77 -0.23
CA LYS A 327 14.14 -26.92 0.55
C LYS A 327 15.51 -26.83 -0.11
N ASP A 328 16.10 -27.98 -0.47
CA ASP A 328 17.43 -28.02 -1.12
C ASP A 328 17.40 -27.23 -2.44
N ALA A 329 16.38 -27.44 -3.28
CA ALA A 329 16.21 -26.69 -4.54
C ALA A 329 16.03 -25.19 -4.30
N PHE A 330 15.27 -24.79 -3.27
CA PHE A 330 15.05 -23.40 -2.94
C PHE A 330 16.30 -22.71 -2.39
N ILE A 331 17.12 -23.43 -1.61
CA ILE A 331 18.41 -22.93 -1.13
C ILE A 331 19.35 -22.64 -2.30
N GLU A 332 19.40 -23.50 -3.32
CA GLU A 332 20.22 -23.24 -4.51
C GLU A 332 19.70 -22.03 -5.30
N LEU A 333 18.37 -21.86 -5.40
CA LEU A 333 17.78 -20.67 -6.00
C LEU A 333 18.14 -19.40 -5.22
N LEU A 334 18.05 -19.46 -3.89
CA LEU A 334 18.41 -18.35 -3.00
C LEU A 334 19.88 -17.91 -3.17
N LYS A 335 20.78 -18.88 -3.31
CA LYS A 335 22.22 -18.61 -3.57
C LYS A 335 22.48 -18.04 -4.95
N SER A 336 21.72 -18.47 -5.96
CA SER A 336 21.90 -18.02 -7.34
C SER A 336 21.27 -16.64 -7.61
N GLU A 337 20.19 -16.30 -6.88
CA GLU A 337 19.44 -15.04 -7.05
C GLU A 337 19.25 -14.30 -5.71
N PRO A 338 20.32 -13.96 -4.97
CA PRO A 338 20.22 -13.48 -3.58
C PRO A 338 19.50 -12.15 -3.46
N ARG A 339 19.54 -11.27 -4.47
CA ARG A 339 18.82 -9.97 -4.49
C ARG A 339 17.30 -10.15 -4.59
N ARG A 340 16.86 -11.27 -5.16
CA ARG A 340 15.44 -11.56 -5.40
C ARG A 340 14.64 -11.85 -4.13
N PHE A 341 15.29 -12.16 -3.02
CA PHE A 341 14.62 -12.64 -1.82
C PHE A 341 14.99 -11.82 -0.59
N ILE A 342 14.03 -11.73 0.32
CA ILE A 342 14.26 -11.38 1.72
C ILE A 342 13.86 -12.57 2.60
N ALA A 343 14.46 -12.67 3.77
CA ALA A 343 14.03 -13.61 4.81
C ALA A 343 13.63 -12.84 6.06
N GLN A 344 12.51 -13.22 6.68
CA GLN A 344 11.99 -12.57 7.88
C GLN A 344 11.76 -13.60 8.97
N GLU A 345 11.99 -13.22 10.23
CA GLU A 345 11.56 -14.04 11.35
C GLU A 345 10.03 -14.12 11.40
N VAL A 346 9.53 -15.30 11.76
CA VAL A 346 8.10 -15.50 11.99
C VAL A 346 7.71 -14.77 13.27
N ILE A 347 6.90 -13.72 13.14
CA ILE A 347 6.34 -13.01 14.29
C ILE A 347 5.20 -13.84 14.87
N ASP A 348 5.18 -14.03 16.18
CA ASP A 348 4.02 -14.60 16.86
C ASP A 348 2.96 -13.50 17.02
N PHE A 349 2.00 -13.49 16.08
CA PHE A 349 0.95 -12.48 16.00
C PHE A 349 0.03 -12.56 17.22
N TYR A 350 -0.37 -11.40 17.70
CA TYR A 350 -1.51 -11.28 18.58
C TYR A 350 -2.77 -11.85 17.91
N ASP A 351 -3.50 -12.67 18.61
CA ASP A 351 -4.73 -13.30 18.10
C ASP A 351 -5.92 -12.37 18.38
N LEU A 352 -6.70 -12.07 17.33
CA LEU A 352 -7.95 -11.35 17.46
C LEU A 352 -9.13 -12.32 17.41
N ASP A 353 -10.10 -12.14 18.29
CA ASP A 353 -11.36 -12.89 18.23
C ASP A 353 -12.16 -12.46 17.00
N ILE A 354 -12.67 -13.46 16.29
CA ILE A 354 -13.66 -13.31 15.23
C ILE A 354 -14.89 -14.17 15.56
N LEU A 355 -16.01 -13.88 14.90
CA LEU A 355 -17.14 -14.80 14.88
C LEU A 355 -16.95 -15.79 13.74
N ASP A 356 -16.98 -17.07 14.07
CA ASP A 356 -16.99 -18.13 13.06
C ASP A 356 -18.40 -18.35 12.48
N GLU A 357 -18.55 -19.33 11.58
CA GLU A 357 -19.82 -19.63 10.94
C GLU A 357 -20.90 -20.14 11.91
N SER A 358 -20.51 -20.61 13.11
CA SER A 358 -21.44 -21.02 14.18
C SER A 358 -21.83 -19.84 15.09
N GLY A 359 -21.19 -18.68 14.95
CA GLY A 359 -21.35 -17.52 15.81
C GLY A 359 -20.52 -17.59 17.10
N GLU A 360 -19.59 -18.54 17.22
CA GLU A 360 -18.67 -18.62 18.35
C GLU A 360 -17.45 -17.71 18.13
N ARG A 361 -16.90 -17.20 19.24
CA ARG A 361 -15.67 -16.42 19.22
C ARG A 361 -14.46 -17.35 19.12
N VAL A 362 -13.68 -17.17 18.08
CA VAL A 362 -12.47 -17.96 17.83
C VAL A 362 -11.28 -17.05 17.52
N PRO A 363 -10.08 -17.34 18.05
CA PRO A 363 -8.89 -16.54 17.80
C PRO A 363 -8.37 -16.74 16.38
N ARG A 364 -7.93 -15.65 15.73
CA ARG A 364 -7.32 -15.65 14.39
C ARG A 364 -6.18 -14.67 14.29
N LYS A 365 -5.19 -15.01 13.49
CA LYS A 365 -4.12 -14.11 13.11
C LYS A 365 -4.67 -12.95 12.30
N ALA A 366 -4.24 -11.73 12.63
CA ALA A 366 -4.70 -10.52 11.98
C ALA A 366 -3.57 -9.51 11.80
N ASP A 367 -3.71 -8.68 10.77
CA ASP A 367 -2.89 -7.51 10.54
C ASP A 367 -3.74 -6.23 10.52
N LEU A 368 -3.06 -5.10 10.34
CA LEU A 368 -3.69 -3.78 10.17
C LEU A 368 -3.04 -3.08 8.99
N ARG A 369 -3.80 -2.79 7.95
CA ARG A 369 -3.40 -1.81 6.94
C ARG A 369 -3.79 -0.42 7.42
N ALA A 370 -2.78 0.34 7.82
CA ALA A 370 -2.93 1.77 8.13
C ALA A 370 -2.79 2.59 6.84
N PHE A 371 -3.57 3.67 6.72
CA PHE A 371 -3.50 4.59 5.60
C PHE A 371 -2.90 5.92 6.03
N VAL A 372 -1.90 6.36 5.28
CA VAL A 372 -1.22 7.65 5.47
C VAL A 372 -1.42 8.49 4.22
N LEU A 373 -1.87 9.73 4.40
CA LEU A 373 -2.14 10.64 3.31
C LEU A 373 -1.20 11.85 3.42
N SER A 374 -0.41 12.06 2.35
CA SER A 374 0.57 13.14 2.24
C SER A 374 0.07 14.21 1.27
N GLY A 375 -0.17 15.42 1.78
CA GLY A 375 -0.58 16.60 1.06
C GLY A 375 0.16 17.82 1.60
N PHE A 376 -0.56 18.85 2.04
CA PHE A 376 0.05 19.98 2.75
C PHE A 376 0.82 19.53 4.02
N GLN A 377 0.32 18.49 4.66
CA GLN A 377 0.97 17.78 5.76
C GLN A 377 0.70 16.27 5.63
N THR A 378 1.57 15.46 6.19
CA THR A 378 1.36 14.01 6.28
C THR A 378 0.47 13.69 7.47
N ARG A 379 -0.64 13.00 7.22
CA ARG A 379 -1.64 12.61 8.24
C ARG A 379 -1.93 11.12 8.16
N VAL A 380 -2.11 10.51 9.31
CA VAL A 380 -2.58 9.12 9.42
C VAL A 380 -4.09 9.12 9.61
N TRP A 381 -4.79 8.31 8.82
CA TRP A 381 -6.22 8.12 9.01
C TRP A 381 -6.50 7.40 10.34
N PRO A 382 -7.38 7.96 11.23
CA PRO A 382 -7.63 7.37 12.55
C PRO A 382 -8.57 6.16 12.46
N SER A 383 -8.21 5.21 11.62
CA SER A 383 -8.84 3.92 11.38
C SER A 383 -7.84 3.05 10.60
N GLY A 384 -8.31 1.97 10.01
CA GLY A 384 -7.54 1.11 9.16
C GLY A 384 -8.31 -0.13 8.77
N LEU A 385 -7.79 -0.88 7.81
CA LEU A 385 -8.34 -2.15 7.42
C LEU A 385 -7.68 -3.27 8.23
N THR A 386 -8.35 -3.75 9.27
CA THR A 386 -7.92 -4.99 9.95
C THR A 386 -8.34 -6.19 9.12
N ARG A 387 -7.36 -7.00 8.67
CA ARG A 387 -7.60 -8.25 7.94
C ARG A 387 -7.29 -9.42 8.85
N PHE A 388 -8.03 -10.51 8.69
CA PHE A 388 -7.79 -11.72 9.49
C PHE A 388 -7.77 -12.98 8.60
N SER A 389 -7.00 -13.98 9.04
CA SER A 389 -7.01 -15.28 8.37
C SER A 389 -8.25 -16.08 8.79
N ARG A 390 -8.94 -16.70 7.83
CA ARG A 390 -10.01 -17.66 8.13
C ARG A 390 -9.48 -19.03 8.55
N ASN A 391 -8.24 -19.33 8.15
CA ASN A 391 -7.58 -20.58 8.53
C ASN A 391 -6.80 -20.37 9.84
N PRO A 392 -7.10 -21.14 10.92
CA PRO A 392 -6.42 -20.98 12.20
C PRO A 392 -4.90 -21.23 12.15
N ASN A 393 -4.44 -21.98 11.15
CA ASN A 393 -3.03 -22.36 11.00
C ASN A 393 -2.29 -21.47 9.95
N SER A 394 -2.92 -20.42 9.44
CA SER A 394 -2.32 -19.56 8.41
C SER A 394 -2.02 -18.17 8.95
N PHE A 395 -0.82 -17.69 8.65
CA PHE A 395 -0.40 -16.30 8.87
C PHE A 395 -0.77 -15.40 7.69
N ILE A 396 -1.34 -15.95 6.61
CA ILE A 396 -1.73 -15.18 5.43
C ILE A 396 -3.14 -14.64 5.65
N VAL A 397 -3.25 -13.32 5.72
CA VAL A 397 -4.51 -12.61 6.04
C VAL A 397 -5.13 -11.90 4.82
N ASN A 398 -4.46 -11.96 3.65
CA ASN A 398 -4.88 -11.21 2.47
C ASN A 398 -6.24 -11.67 1.92
N SER A 399 -7.05 -10.70 1.50
CA SER A 399 -8.35 -10.95 0.86
C SER A 399 -8.24 -11.82 -0.40
N SER A 400 -7.16 -11.66 -1.18
CA SER A 400 -6.86 -12.47 -2.37
C SER A 400 -6.72 -13.97 -2.08
N GLN A 401 -6.47 -14.34 -0.83
CA GLN A 401 -6.34 -15.72 -0.37
C GLN A 401 -7.47 -16.17 0.58
N GLY A 402 -8.61 -15.47 0.53
CA GLY A 402 -9.81 -15.86 1.27
C GLY A 402 -9.87 -15.37 2.71
N GLY A 403 -9.06 -14.39 3.10
CA GLY A 403 -9.16 -13.71 4.40
C GLY A 403 -10.48 -12.96 4.56
N GLY A 404 -10.75 -12.49 5.78
CA GLY A 404 -11.85 -11.60 6.11
C GLY A 404 -11.34 -10.26 6.66
N PHE A 405 -12.28 -9.36 6.99
CA PHE A 405 -11.92 -8.07 7.55
C PHE A 405 -12.82 -7.66 8.73
N LYS A 406 -12.30 -6.76 9.53
CA LYS A 406 -12.97 -6.10 10.66
C LYS A 406 -12.84 -4.59 10.51
N ASP A 407 -13.77 -3.86 11.11
CA ASP A 407 -13.57 -2.43 11.34
C ASP A 407 -12.51 -2.21 12.42
N THR A 408 -11.77 -1.11 12.30
CA THR A 408 -10.77 -0.69 13.29
C THR A 408 -11.26 0.55 14.01
N TRP A 409 -11.51 0.44 15.31
CA TRP A 409 -11.97 1.50 16.16
C TRP A 409 -10.81 2.11 16.95
N VAL A 410 -10.49 3.34 16.64
CA VAL A 410 -9.58 4.12 17.48
C VAL A 410 -10.43 4.82 18.54
N LEU A 411 -10.11 4.60 19.81
CA LEU A 411 -10.83 5.20 20.92
C LEU A 411 -10.33 6.64 21.16
N SER A 412 -11.21 7.54 21.57
CA SER A 412 -10.85 8.95 21.79
C SER A 412 -10.35 9.24 23.19
N GLN A 413 -10.44 8.28 24.10
CA GLN A 413 -9.98 8.39 25.50
C GLN A 413 -9.03 7.25 25.83
#